data_84217e5ab919d8069ab640500b768c53
#
_entry.id   84217e5ab919d8069ab640500b768c53
#
_cell.length_a   1.000
_cell.length_b   1.000
_cell.length_c   1.000
_cell.angle_alpha   90.00
_cell.angle_beta   90.00
_cell.angle_gamma   90.00
#
_symmetry.space_group_name_H-M   'P 1'
#
loop_
_entity.id
_entity.type
_entity.pdbx_description
1 polymer ?
#
loop_
_entity_poly.entity_id
_entity_poly.type
_entity_poly.pdbx_seq_one_letter_code
_entity_poly.pdbx_strand_id
1 'polypeptide(L)'
;MFVSSATFANDDTSKKTDFLLIGGGIMSASLGTWLQELQPDWKQVMVEKLDGVALESSNGWNNAGTGHSANMELNYTPERPDGTIDVSKAVDINEQFMISRQFWTAQVKRGILHDPHSFINSTPHMSFVWGDNVDYLQKRYAALQQTTLFQGMKFSTDHAQIKQWAPLVMEGRDPQQRVAATWTPVGTDVNYGEITRQLIGSLKKNNNFTLQTSSEVTDFKRNADNSWHVTIKNVNSGEEQAIDAKYVFIGAGGGALKLLQKTGIPEADNYAGFPVGGSFLMTENPAVTNAHQQKVYGQASVGAPPMSVPHLDARFLDGKRVVLFGPFATFSTKFLKNGSFFDLLSTTTTDNVLPMTHVGLDNFDLVKYLISQVMLSDDDRFAALKEYYPGARKEDWKLIQAGQRVQIIKKDAEKGGILKLGTEVVVDQQKTLSALLGASPGASTAAPITLNVLKQMFPEQFHSAEWQRRIHDIVPSYGQKLNGNVALTQQVWDDTAAALQLTKPPVIEMNATAPVMTAKPAEPKAETSPQHDMAL
;
A
#
# COMPACT_ATOMS: atom_id res chain seq x y z
N MET A 1 1.32 60.67 33.30
CA MET A 1 0.47 59.51 33.03
C MET A 1 1.38 58.47 32.31
N PHE A 2 1.91 57.54 33.07
CA PHE A 2 2.73 56.45 32.51
C PHE A 2 1.81 55.30 32.16
N VAL A 3 1.69 54.97 30.90
CA VAL A 3 0.99 53.76 30.41
C VAL A 3 2.00 52.64 30.49
N SER A 4 1.85 51.76 31.45
CA SER A 4 2.61 50.50 31.58
C SER A 4 2.05 49.54 30.53
N SER A 5 2.85 49.23 29.49
CA SER A 5 2.58 48.13 28.60
C SER A 5 2.88 46.81 29.32
N ALA A 6 1.85 46.13 29.76
CA ALA A 6 1.95 44.76 30.23
C ALA A 6 2.29 43.87 29.03
N THR A 7 3.53 43.42 28.96
CA THR A 7 3.95 42.28 28.12
C THR A 7 3.30 41.03 28.71
N PHE A 8 2.26 40.52 28.07
CA PHE A 8 1.79 39.17 28.34
C PHE A 8 2.87 38.21 27.88
N ALA A 9 3.63 37.67 28.82
CA ALA A 9 4.41 36.46 28.61
C ALA A 9 3.38 35.34 28.30
N ASN A 10 3.28 34.94 27.04
CA ASN A 10 2.64 33.69 26.70
C ASN A 10 3.47 32.60 27.39
N ASP A 11 2.93 32.03 28.47
CA ASP A 11 3.43 30.77 29.03
C ASP A 11 3.21 29.71 27.93
N ASP A 12 4.27 29.45 27.16
CA ASP A 12 4.29 28.43 26.11
C ASP A 12 4.23 27.06 26.78
N THR A 13 3.02 26.58 27.08
CA THR A 13 2.75 25.28 27.71
C THR A 13 2.77 24.14 26.68
N SER A 14 3.48 24.32 25.56
CA SER A 14 3.59 23.28 24.53
C SER A 14 4.22 22.00 25.09
N LYS A 15 3.59 20.86 24.81
CA LYS A 15 4.13 19.54 25.17
C LYS A 15 5.31 19.22 24.25
N LYS A 16 6.43 18.76 24.81
CA LYS A 16 7.62 18.38 24.04
C LYS A 16 7.65 16.88 23.76
N THR A 17 7.97 16.51 22.51
CA THR A 17 8.17 15.12 22.10
C THR A 17 9.39 14.99 21.19
N ASP A 18 9.98 13.80 21.11
CA ASP A 18 11.05 13.52 20.15
C ASP A 18 10.45 13.28 18.77
N PHE A 19 9.39 12.49 18.65
CA PHE A 19 8.80 12.14 17.37
C PHE A 19 7.28 12.31 17.39
N LEU A 20 6.74 13.06 16.43
CA LEU A 20 5.31 13.23 16.20
C LEU A 20 4.88 12.43 14.98
N LEU A 21 3.95 11.51 15.16
CA LEU A 21 3.33 10.68 14.12
C LEU A 21 1.94 11.24 13.83
N ILE A 22 1.68 11.69 12.61
CA ILE A 22 0.38 12.25 12.20
C ILE A 22 -0.39 11.26 11.35
N GLY A 23 -1.55 10.83 11.83
CA GLY A 23 -2.40 9.78 11.28
C GLY A 23 -2.21 8.44 11.98
N GLY A 24 -3.32 7.78 12.33
CA GLY A 24 -3.37 6.47 13.01
C GLY A 24 -3.51 5.28 12.05
N GLY A 25 -2.87 5.34 10.88
CA GLY A 25 -2.87 4.28 9.87
C GLY A 25 -1.67 3.34 9.97
N ILE A 26 -1.63 2.33 9.09
CA ILE A 26 -0.59 1.28 9.06
C ILE A 26 0.84 1.85 8.95
N MET A 27 1.02 2.98 8.24
CA MET A 27 2.34 3.58 8.07
C MET A 27 2.87 4.14 9.39
N SER A 28 2.07 4.97 10.09
CA SER A 28 2.46 5.50 11.40
C SER A 28 2.59 4.40 12.46
N ALA A 29 1.73 3.37 12.41
CA ALA A 29 1.84 2.21 13.29
C ALA A 29 3.16 1.44 13.08
N SER A 30 3.52 1.19 11.81
CA SER A 30 4.78 0.51 11.46
C SER A 30 6.00 1.36 11.83
N LEU A 31 5.97 2.68 11.52
CA LEU A 31 7.06 3.59 11.86
C LEU A 31 7.24 3.72 13.38
N GLY A 32 6.14 3.90 14.13
CA GLY A 32 6.20 3.97 15.59
C GLY A 32 6.75 2.68 16.21
N THR A 33 6.41 1.52 15.63
CA THR A 33 6.97 0.23 16.08
C THR A 33 8.48 0.14 15.76
N TRP A 34 8.92 0.55 14.57
CA TRP A 34 10.34 0.64 14.26
C TRP A 34 11.09 1.57 15.22
N LEU A 35 10.55 2.76 15.50
CA LEU A 35 11.15 3.70 16.44
C LEU A 35 11.24 3.12 17.84
N GLN A 36 10.19 2.42 18.29
CA GLN A 36 10.20 1.72 19.61
C GLN A 36 11.33 0.69 19.69
N GLU A 37 11.62 0.00 18.60
CA GLU A 37 12.67 -1.02 18.53
C GLU A 37 14.07 -0.41 18.39
N LEU A 38 14.20 0.65 17.57
CA LEU A 38 15.50 1.23 17.23
C LEU A 38 15.93 2.31 18.24
N GLN A 39 14.96 3.03 18.83
CA GLN A 39 15.20 4.18 19.68
C GLN A 39 14.19 4.22 20.86
N PRO A 40 14.19 3.23 21.75
CA PRO A 40 13.15 3.02 22.76
C PRO A 40 12.99 4.17 23.76
N ASP A 41 14.04 4.99 23.94
CA ASP A 41 14.02 6.11 24.89
C ASP A 41 13.32 7.37 24.31
N TRP A 42 13.03 7.40 23.01
CA TRP A 42 12.36 8.53 22.40
C TRP A 42 10.88 8.58 22.79
N LYS A 43 10.45 9.79 23.13
CA LYS A 43 9.03 10.07 23.34
C LYS A 43 8.33 10.20 22.00
N GLN A 44 7.28 9.44 21.82
CA GLN A 44 6.46 9.44 20.63
C GLN A 44 5.04 9.92 20.94
N VAL A 45 4.52 10.82 20.14
CA VAL A 45 3.11 11.23 20.17
C VAL A 45 2.51 10.87 18.82
N MET A 46 1.37 10.17 18.83
CA MET A 46 0.57 9.90 17.63
C MET A 46 -0.72 10.70 17.72
N VAL A 47 -1.03 11.44 16.65
CA VAL A 47 -2.24 12.27 16.54
C VAL A 47 -3.11 11.72 15.42
N GLU A 48 -4.37 11.38 15.75
CA GLU A 48 -5.37 10.90 14.79
C GLU A 48 -6.62 11.79 14.83
N LYS A 49 -7.05 12.23 13.64
CA LYS A 49 -8.22 13.11 13.50
C LYS A 49 -9.54 12.44 13.89
N LEU A 50 -9.68 11.15 13.56
CA LEU A 50 -10.87 10.37 13.86
C LEU A 50 -10.86 9.91 15.34
N ASP A 51 -11.97 9.39 15.79
CA ASP A 51 -12.16 8.89 17.16
C ASP A 51 -11.44 7.56 17.44
N GLY A 52 -10.90 6.93 16.41
CA GLY A 52 -10.15 5.68 16.48
C GLY A 52 -9.11 5.54 15.39
N VAL A 53 -8.22 4.57 15.55
CA VAL A 53 -7.16 4.25 14.59
C VAL A 53 -7.64 3.29 13.50
N ALA A 54 -6.97 3.30 12.35
CA ALA A 54 -7.28 2.42 11.21
C ALA A 54 -8.71 2.55 10.65
N LEU A 55 -9.29 3.75 10.66
CA LEU A 55 -10.67 3.98 10.21
C LEU A 55 -10.77 4.45 8.74
N GLU A 56 -9.65 4.87 8.13
CA GLU A 56 -9.58 5.27 6.71
C GLU A 56 -8.98 4.15 5.84
N SER A 57 -7.96 4.42 5.03
CA SER A 57 -7.41 3.47 4.04
C SER A 57 -6.92 2.15 4.63
N SER A 58 -6.48 2.13 5.89
CA SER A 58 -6.03 0.91 6.58
C SER A 58 -7.18 0.01 7.04
N ASN A 59 -8.42 0.53 7.13
CA ASN A 59 -9.59 -0.28 7.51
C ASN A 59 -9.78 -1.43 6.53
N GLY A 60 -10.01 -2.65 7.05
CA GLY A 60 -10.17 -3.85 6.23
C GLY A 60 -11.28 -3.75 5.18
N TRP A 61 -12.34 -2.99 5.45
CA TRP A 61 -13.45 -2.74 4.52
C TRP A 61 -13.16 -1.68 3.45
N ASN A 62 -12.06 -0.93 3.60
CA ASN A 62 -11.70 0.14 2.68
C ASN A 62 -10.63 -0.27 1.64
N ASN A 63 -10.20 -1.53 1.64
CA ASN A 63 -9.18 -2.05 0.73
C ASN A 63 -9.44 -3.53 0.39
N ALA A 64 -8.74 -4.05 -0.61
CA ALA A 64 -8.85 -5.44 -1.05
C ALA A 64 -8.09 -6.44 -0.14
N GLY A 65 -7.28 -5.97 0.79
CA GLY A 65 -6.49 -6.81 1.70
C GLY A 65 -5.51 -7.76 1.03
N THR A 66 -5.02 -7.41 -0.13
CA THR A 66 -4.07 -8.26 -0.84
C THR A 66 -2.70 -8.17 -0.20
N GLY A 67 -2.13 -9.31 0.17
CA GLY A 67 -0.70 -9.42 0.43
C GLY A 67 0.05 -9.40 -0.90
N HIS A 68 0.46 -8.19 -1.33
CA HIS A 68 1.02 -7.99 -2.67
C HIS A 68 2.38 -8.66 -2.83
N SER A 69 2.36 -9.93 -3.20
CA SER A 69 3.53 -10.74 -3.53
C SER A 69 3.77 -10.86 -5.05
N ALA A 70 3.08 -10.04 -5.85
CA ALA A 70 3.15 -10.01 -7.31
C ALA A 70 2.79 -11.34 -8.00
N ASN A 71 2.09 -12.23 -7.31
CA ASN A 71 1.72 -13.52 -7.86
C ASN A 71 0.66 -13.42 -8.96
N MET A 72 -0.27 -12.48 -8.83
CA MET A 72 -1.44 -12.38 -9.71
C MET A 72 -1.59 -11.03 -10.41
N GLU A 73 -0.85 -10.00 -10.00
CA GLU A 73 -0.93 -8.66 -10.57
C GLU A 73 -0.19 -8.57 -11.91
N LEU A 74 -0.95 -8.60 -13.01
CA LEU A 74 -0.40 -8.67 -14.37
C LEU A 74 0.35 -7.39 -14.79
N ASN A 75 -0.03 -6.25 -14.23
CA ASN A 75 0.61 -4.95 -14.48
C ASN A 75 2.04 -4.81 -13.92
N TYR A 76 2.51 -5.79 -13.13
CA TYR A 76 3.90 -5.82 -12.65
C TYR A 76 4.85 -6.56 -13.60
N THR A 77 4.32 -7.08 -14.69
CA THR A 77 5.05 -7.90 -15.64
C THR A 77 4.74 -7.51 -17.09
N PRO A 78 5.04 -6.26 -17.50
CA PRO A 78 4.72 -5.80 -18.85
C PRO A 78 5.47 -6.61 -19.92
N GLU A 79 4.84 -6.83 -21.07
CA GLU A 79 5.48 -7.37 -22.25
C GLU A 79 6.25 -6.27 -22.97
N ARG A 80 7.52 -6.52 -23.26
CA ARG A 80 8.38 -5.61 -24.01
C ARG A 80 8.10 -5.70 -25.52
N PRO A 81 8.54 -4.70 -26.32
CA PRO A 81 8.36 -4.73 -27.76
C PRO A 81 8.98 -5.96 -28.47
N ASP A 82 9.97 -6.60 -27.87
CA ASP A 82 10.60 -7.83 -28.36
C ASP A 82 9.82 -9.11 -27.97
N GLY A 83 8.67 -8.98 -27.31
CA GLY A 83 7.83 -10.08 -26.85
C GLY A 83 8.30 -10.76 -25.56
N THR A 84 9.37 -10.28 -24.93
CA THR A 84 9.81 -10.77 -23.61
C THR A 84 9.02 -10.12 -22.49
N ILE A 85 8.91 -10.80 -21.33
CA ILE A 85 8.22 -10.28 -20.15
C ILE A 85 9.24 -9.67 -19.17
N ASP A 86 9.01 -8.43 -18.78
CA ASP A 86 9.78 -7.81 -17.71
C ASP A 86 9.24 -8.21 -16.33
N VAL A 87 10.02 -8.96 -15.57
CA VAL A 87 9.64 -9.43 -14.23
C VAL A 87 10.27 -8.61 -13.09
N SER A 88 11.07 -7.60 -13.39
CA SER A 88 11.87 -6.86 -12.41
C SER A 88 10.98 -6.23 -11.32
N LYS A 89 9.92 -5.56 -11.71
CA LYS A 89 8.96 -4.95 -10.77
C LYS A 89 8.26 -6.00 -9.91
N ALA A 90 7.89 -7.15 -10.48
CA ALA A 90 7.27 -8.24 -9.72
C ALA A 90 8.22 -8.80 -8.65
N VAL A 91 9.49 -8.98 -8.99
CA VAL A 91 10.55 -9.40 -8.06
C VAL A 91 10.71 -8.39 -6.93
N ASP A 92 10.85 -7.10 -7.25
CA ASP A 92 11.03 -6.05 -6.24
C ASP A 92 9.84 -5.94 -5.27
N ILE A 93 8.62 -6.02 -5.77
CA ILE A 93 7.41 -5.99 -4.92
C ILE A 93 7.34 -7.22 -4.02
N ASN A 94 7.69 -8.40 -4.54
CA ASN A 94 7.72 -9.62 -3.73
C ASN A 94 8.77 -9.51 -2.61
N GLU A 95 9.99 -9.08 -2.90
CA GLU A 95 11.04 -8.88 -1.90
C GLU A 95 10.60 -7.88 -0.81
N GLN A 96 9.98 -6.75 -1.19
CA GLN A 96 9.42 -5.78 -0.23
C GLN A 96 8.34 -6.40 0.65
N PHE A 97 7.46 -7.20 0.08
CA PHE A 97 6.44 -7.91 0.85
C PHE A 97 7.05 -8.93 1.82
N MET A 98 8.13 -9.62 1.43
CA MET A 98 8.85 -10.53 2.33
C MET A 98 9.50 -9.78 3.51
N ILE A 99 9.95 -8.54 3.34
CA ILE A 99 10.39 -7.69 4.46
C ILE A 99 9.22 -7.43 5.43
N SER A 100 8.03 -7.10 4.92
CA SER A 100 6.85 -6.91 5.77
C SER A 100 6.46 -8.19 6.50
N ARG A 101 6.50 -9.35 5.85
CA ARG A 101 6.23 -10.64 6.48
C ARG A 101 7.23 -10.96 7.60
N GLN A 102 8.52 -10.70 7.41
CA GLN A 102 9.54 -10.87 8.45
C GLN A 102 9.30 -9.90 9.63
N PHE A 103 8.97 -8.64 9.33
CA PHE A 103 8.62 -7.66 10.35
C PHE A 103 7.42 -8.14 11.19
N TRP A 104 6.32 -8.56 10.57
CA TRP A 104 5.17 -9.11 11.30
C TRP A 104 5.52 -10.38 12.07
N THR A 105 6.33 -11.26 11.50
CA THR A 105 6.85 -12.47 12.17
C THR A 105 7.60 -12.12 13.45
N ALA A 106 8.49 -11.12 13.41
CA ALA A 106 9.20 -10.65 14.59
C ALA A 106 8.23 -10.10 15.64
N GLN A 107 7.20 -9.35 15.22
CA GLN A 107 6.20 -8.82 16.14
C GLN A 107 5.31 -9.93 16.76
N VAL A 108 5.00 -10.99 16.02
CA VAL A 108 4.31 -12.18 16.56
C VAL A 108 5.19 -12.89 17.59
N LYS A 109 6.45 -13.14 17.28
CA LYS A 109 7.41 -13.80 18.21
C LYS A 109 7.60 -13.00 19.51
N ARG A 110 7.42 -11.68 19.48
CA ARG A 110 7.51 -10.77 20.63
C ARG A 110 6.18 -10.59 21.38
N GLY A 111 5.09 -11.21 20.91
CA GLY A 111 3.75 -11.07 21.49
C GLY A 111 3.12 -9.69 21.31
N ILE A 112 3.59 -8.91 20.32
CA ILE A 112 3.04 -7.62 19.91
C ILE A 112 1.86 -7.83 18.98
N LEU A 113 2.05 -8.66 17.94
CA LEU A 113 0.97 -9.19 17.14
C LEU A 113 0.57 -10.57 17.67
N HIS A 114 -0.69 -10.78 17.85
CA HIS A 114 -1.25 -12.04 18.37
C HIS A 114 -2.41 -12.50 17.51
N ASP A 115 -2.74 -13.80 17.59
CA ASP A 115 -3.76 -14.42 16.75
C ASP A 115 -3.56 -14.11 15.25
N PRO A 116 -2.56 -14.70 14.57
CA PRO A 116 -2.27 -14.40 13.18
C PRO A 116 -3.48 -14.46 12.25
N HIS A 117 -4.42 -15.38 12.49
CA HIS A 117 -5.64 -15.51 11.68
C HIS A 117 -6.58 -14.30 11.79
N SER A 118 -6.45 -13.45 12.81
CA SER A 118 -7.20 -12.20 12.89
C SER A 118 -6.76 -11.16 11.85
N PHE A 119 -5.51 -11.25 11.37
CA PHE A 119 -4.96 -10.25 10.46
C PHE A 119 -4.34 -10.78 9.16
N ILE A 120 -3.92 -12.05 9.09
CA ILE A 120 -3.36 -12.65 7.86
C ILE A 120 -3.84 -14.09 7.70
N ASN A 121 -4.33 -14.42 6.51
CA ASN A 121 -4.85 -15.74 6.19
C ASN A 121 -4.29 -16.23 4.86
N SER A 122 -3.95 -17.52 4.78
CA SER A 122 -3.64 -18.15 3.51
C SER A 122 -4.84 -18.09 2.57
N THR A 123 -4.64 -17.45 1.45
CA THR A 123 -5.66 -17.28 0.41
C THR A 123 -4.96 -17.45 -0.92
N PRO A 124 -5.20 -18.54 -1.66
CA PRO A 124 -4.53 -18.75 -2.93
C PRO A 124 -4.68 -17.54 -3.86
N HIS A 125 -3.60 -17.22 -4.58
CA HIS A 125 -3.59 -16.15 -5.59
C HIS A 125 -3.66 -16.76 -6.99
N MET A 126 -4.52 -16.21 -7.83
CA MET A 126 -4.77 -16.69 -9.18
C MET A 126 -4.84 -15.51 -10.15
N SER A 127 -4.10 -15.57 -11.25
CA SER A 127 -4.42 -14.75 -12.43
C SER A 127 -5.35 -15.57 -13.33
N PHE A 128 -6.38 -14.94 -13.86
CA PHE A 128 -7.32 -15.58 -14.80
C PHE A 128 -7.57 -14.68 -15.99
N VAL A 129 -7.36 -15.21 -17.18
CA VAL A 129 -7.55 -14.49 -18.44
C VAL A 129 -8.25 -15.35 -19.48
N TRP A 130 -8.79 -14.71 -20.51
CA TRP A 130 -9.43 -15.38 -21.65
C TRP A 130 -9.10 -14.70 -22.97
N GLY A 131 -9.41 -15.39 -24.07
CA GLY A 131 -9.19 -14.90 -25.43
C GLY A 131 -7.70 -14.71 -25.73
N ASP A 132 -7.35 -13.57 -26.30
CA ASP A 132 -5.98 -13.24 -26.75
C ASP A 132 -4.98 -13.09 -25.59
N ASN A 133 -5.47 -12.83 -24.37
CA ASN A 133 -4.62 -12.67 -23.20
C ASN A 133 -3.99 -13.99 -22.71
N VAL A 134 -4.44 -15.12 -23.22
CA VAL A 134 -3.92 -16.45 -22.85
C VAL A 134 -2.43 -16.58 -23.17
N ASP A 135 -1.99 -16.09 -24.34
CA ASP A 135 -0.59 -16.18 -24.76
C ASP A 135 0.33 -15.31 -23.87
N TYR A 136 -0.14 -14.12 -23.51
CA TYR A 136 0.57 -13.27 -22.56
C TYR A 136 0.74 -13.96 -21.20
N LEU A 137 -0.33 -14.57 -20.64
CA LEU A 137 -0.25 -15.22 -19.35
C LEU A 137 0.71 -16.42 -19.36
N GLN A 138 0.77 -17.16 -20.46
CA GLN A 138 1.73 -18.26 -20.65
C GLN A 138 3.17 -17.76 -20.66
N LYS A 139 3.45 -16.69 -21.42
CA LYS A 139 4.78 -16.05 -21.46
C LYS A 139 5.17 -15.54 -20.07
N ARG A 140 4.24 -14.87 -19.37
CA ARG A 140 4.43 -14.39 -17.99
C ARG A 140 4.81 -15.53 -17.05
N TYR A 141 4.05 -16.61 -17.07
CA TYR A 141 4.34 -17.80 -16.27
C TYR A 141 5.75 -18.32 -16.54
N ALA A 142 6.11 -18.51 -17.79
CA ALA A 142 7.44 -19.00 -18.17
C ALA A 142 8.56 -18.07 -17.65
N ALA A 143 8.38 -16.75 -17.76
CA ALA A 143 9.36 -15.78 -17.27
C ALA A 143 9.48 -15.79 -15.74
N LEU A 144 8.37 -15.85 -15.00
CA LEU A 144 8.36 -15.91 -13.54
C LEU A 144 9.01 -17.20 -13.00
N GLN A 145 8.85 -18.34 -13.71
CA GLN A 145 9.48 -19.60 -13.31
C GLN A 145 11.01 -19.58 -13.41
N GLN A 146 11.62 -18.59 -14.08
CA GLN A 146 13.08 -18.39 -14.06
C GLN A 146 13.57 -17.68 -12.80
N THR A 147 12.67 -17.27 -11.93
CA THR A 147 12.99 -16.56 -10.68
C THR A 147 12.75 -17.46 -9.46
N THR A 148 13.51 -17.25 -8.40
CA THR A 148 13.38 -18.02 -7.16
C THR A 148 12.05 -17.76 -6.44
N LEU A 149 11.56 -16.53 -6.50
CA LEU A 149 10.42 -16.05 -5.70
C LEU A 149 9.05 -16.57 -6.18
N PHE A 150 8.95 -17.05 -7.42
CA PHE A 150 7.69 -17.52 -8.00
C PHE A 150 7.67 -19.02 -8.25
N GLN A 151 8.62 -19.75 -7.64
CA GLN A 151 8.63 -21.21 -7.70
C GLN A 151 7.37 -21.80 -7.02
N GLY A 152 6.88 -22.91 -7.57
CA GLY A 152 5.64 -23.54 -7.10
C GLY A 152 4.35 -22.94 -7.64
N MET A 153 4.41 -21.83 -8.40
CA MET A 153 3.26 -21.36 -9.19
C MET A 153 2.90 -22.40 -10.24
N LYS A 154 1.62 -22.60 -10.47
CA LYS A 154 1.08 -23.52 -11.50
C LYS A 154 0.43 -22.72 -12.62
N PHE A 155 0.41 -23.29 -13.81
CA PHE A 155 -0.27 -22.74 -15.00
C PHE A 155 -1.18 -23.82 -15.60
N SER A 156 -2.34 -23.43 -16.09
CA SER A 156 -3.24 -24.32 -16.82
C SER A 156 -4.10 -23.55 -17.82
N THR A 157 -4.41 -24.22 -18.94
CA THR A 157 -5.47 -23.86 -19.88
C THR A 157 -6.63 -24.86 -19.85
N ASP A 158 -6.52 -25.91 -19.02
CA ASP A 158 -7.54 -26.93 -18.86
C ASP A 158 -8.69 -26.43 -17.98
N HIS A 159 -9.90 -26.40 -18.53
CA HIS A 159 -11.13 -26.00 -17.83
C HIS A 159 -11.39 -26.81 -16.56
N ALA A 160 -11.12 -28.10 -16.58
CA ALA A 160 -11.35 -28.97 -15.42
C ALA A 160 -10.36 -28.63 -14.28
N GLN A 161 -9.09 -28.40 -14.61
CA GLN A 161 -8.09 -28.01 -13.65
C GLN A 161 -8.37 -26.61 -13.07
N ILE A 162 -8.74 -25.64 -13.90
CA ILE A 162 -9.09 -24.28 -13.45
C ILE A 162 -10.34 -24.31 -12.57
N LYS A 163 -11.32 -25.16 -12.89
CA LYS A 163 -12.51 -25.38 -12.07
C LYS A 163 -12.18 -25.95 -10.69
N GLN A 164 -11.17 -26.82 -10.57
CA GLN A 164 -10.70 -27.31 -9.27
C GLN A 164 -10.08 -26.20 -8.43
N TRP A 165 -9.35 -25.26 -9.06
CA TRP A 165 -8.77 -24.12 -8.34
C TRP A 165 -9.82 -23.07 -7.96
N ALA A 166 -10.73 -22.74 -8.88
CA ALA A 166 -11.74 -21.69 -8.71
C ALA A 166 -13.08 -22.10 -9.34
N PRO A 167 -13.92 -22.87 -8.62
CA PRO A 167 -15.16 -23.42 -9.19
C PRO A 167 -16.08 -22.37 -9.80
N LEU A 168 -16.30 -21.25 -9.11
CA LEU A 168 -17.24 -20.21 -9.55
C LEU A 168 -16.78 -19.49 -10.83
N VAL A 169 -15.48 -19.41 -11.06
CA VAL A 169 -14.93 -18.79 -12.28
C VAL A 169 -15.25 -19.60 -13.53
N MET A 170 -15.43 -20.92 -13.38
CA MET A 170 -15.71 -21.84 -14.48
C MET A 170 -17.17 -22.30 -14.54
N GLU A 171 -17.97 -22.07 -13.51
CA GLU A 171 -19.38 -22.46 -13.47
C GLU A 171 -20.19 -21.65 -14.48
N GLY A 172 -20.84 -22.35 -15.43
CA GLY A 172 -21.63 -21.72 -16.50
C GLY A 172 -20.80 -21.06 -17.60
N ARG A 173 -19.46 -21.22 -17.60
CA ARG A 173 -18.59 -20.71 -18.66
C ARG A 173 -18.68 -21.56 -19.92
N ASP A 174 -18.64 -20.89 -21.08
CA ASP A 174 -18.63 -21.55 -22.39
C ASP A 174 -17.44 -22.52 -22.48
N PRO A 175 -17.65 -23.82 -22.70
CA PRO A 175 -16.58 -24.80 -22.84
C PRO A 175 -15.63 -24.52 -24.03
N GLN A 176 -16.05 -23.75 -25.00
CA GLN A 176 -15.22 -23.36 -26.17
C GLN A 176 -14.39 -22.09 -25.91
N GLN A 177 -14.66 -21.38 -24.83
CA GLN A 177 -13.89 -20.18 -24.52
C GLN A 177 -12.43 -20.52 -24.19
N ARG A 178 -11.50 -19.93 -24.92
CA ARG A 178 -10.08 -20.05 -24.64
C ARG A 178 -9.76 -19.34 -23.32
N VAL A 179 -9.25 -20.07 -22.33
CA VAL A 179 -8.93 -19.54 -20.98
C VAL A 179 -7.53 -19.96 -20.56
N ALA A 180 -6.95 -19.21 -19.63
CA ALA A 180 -5.75 -19.61 -18.90
C ALA A 180 -5.75 -19.05 -17.48
N ALA A 181 -5.09 -19.77 -16.58
CA ALA A 181 -4.87 -19.33 -15.21
C ALA A 181 -3.46 -19.66 -14.73
N THR A 182 -2.91 -18.78 -13.88
CA THR A 182 -1.84 -19.12 -12.95
C THR A 182 -2.41 -19.23 -11.53
N TRP A 183 -1.87 -20.13 -10.74
CA TRP A 183 -2.35 -20.37 -9.37
C TRP A 183 -1.18 -20.65 -8.43
N THR A 184 -1.22 -20.05 -7.22
CA THR A 184 -0.27 -20.34 -6.15
C THR A 184 -1.01 -20.45 -4.81
N PRO A 185 -0.71 -21.50 -3.98
CA PRO A 185 -1.38 -21.71 -2.70
C PRO A 185 -0.90 -20.74 -1.60
N VAL A 186 0.25 -20.10 -1.79
CA VAL A 186 0.93 -19.28 -0.76
C VAL A 186 0.54 -17.80 -0.78
N GLY A 187 -0.48 -17.43 -1.53
CA GLY A 187 -1.07 -16.10 -1.48
C GLY A 187 -1.71 -15.80 -0.12
N THR A 188 -1.94 -14.54 0.19
CA THR A 188 -2.49 -14.11 1.47
C THR A 188 -3.56 -13.03 1.33
N ASP A 189 -4.57 -13.12 2.20
CA ASP A 189 -5.49 -12.03 2.55
C ASP A 189 -5.03 -11.39 3.86
N VAL A 190 -4.96 -10.06 3.91
CA VAL A 190 -4.43 -9.31 5.05
C VAL A 190 -5.45 -8.27 5.52
N ASN A 191 -5.76 -8.26 6.80
CA ASN A 191 -6.51 -7.21 7.48
C ASN A 191 -5.51 -6.17 8.06
N TYR A 192 -5.16 -5.19 7.24
CA TYR A 192 -4.23 -4.13 7.64
C TYR A 192 -4.75 -3.28 8.81
N GLY A 193 -6.07 -3.17 8.94
CA GLY A 193 -6.70 -2.50 10.06
C GLY A 193 -6.40 -3.20 11.39
N GLU A 194 -6.44 -4.54 11.39
CA GLU A 194 -6.14 -5.32 12.59
C GLU A 194 -4.66 -5.23 12.96
N ILE A 195 -3.75 -5.37 12.00
CA ILE A 195 -2.30 -5.15 12.23
C ILE A 195 -2.09 -3.76 12.84
N THR A 196 -2.71 -2.73 12.28
CA THR A 196 -2.59 -1.34 12.77
C THR A 196 -3.06 -1.21 14.22
N ARG A 197 -4.23 -1.78 14.54
CA ARG A 197 -4.78 -1.74 15.91
C ARG A 197 -3.90 -2.44 16.91
N GLN A 198 -3.37 -3.62 16.57
CA GLN A 198 -2.50 -4.38 17.46
C GLN A 198 -1.14 -3.70 17.67
N LEU A 199 -0.51 -3.18 16.62
CA LEU A 199 0.75 -2.43 16.74
C LEU A 199 0.58 -1.19 17.64
N ILE A 200 -0.43 -0.36 17.36
CA ILE A 200 -0.71 0.83 18.19
C ILE A 200 -1.12 0.44 19.61
N GLY A 201 -1.91 -0.62 19.77
CA GLY A 201 -2.28 -1.18 21.06
C GLY A 201 -1.06 -1.60 21.90
N SER A 202 -0.02 -2.13 21.26
CA SER A 202 1.26 -2.43 21.91
C SER A 202 2.04 -1.17 22.26
N LEU A 203 2.15 -0.20 21.33
CA LEU A 203 2.81 1.08 21.59
C LEU A 203 2.21 1.80 22.80
N LYS A 204 0.88 1.78 22.96
CA LYS A 204 0.18 2.39 24.11
C LYS A 204 0.56 1.81 25.47
N LYS A 205 1.17 0.62 25.52
CA LYS A 205 1.66 0.03 26.78
C LYS A 205 3.00 0.62 27.21
N ASN A 206 3.65 1.38 26.32
CA ASN A 206 4.91 2.05 26.61
C ASN A 206 4.67 3.45 27.19
N ASN A 207 5.36 3.77 28.28
CA ASN A 207 5.29 5.08 28.94
C ASN A 207 5.81 6.24 28.04
N ASN A 208 6.62 5.93 27.03
CA ASN A 208 7.14 6.91 26.08
C ASN A 208 6.22 7.14 24.87
N PHE A 209 5.05 6.52 24.82
CA PHE A 209 4.10 6.68 23.73
C PHE A 209 2.76 7.27 24.19
N THR A 210 2.26 8.25 23.44
CA THR A 210 0.94 8.85 23.67
C THR A 210 0.13 8.83 22.37
N LEU A 211 -1.11 8.34 22.43
CA LEU A 211 -2.08 8.44 21.35
C LEU A 211 -3.12 9.51 21.69
N GLN A 212 -3.35 10.44 20.74
CA GLN A 212 -4.42 11.45 20.79
C GLN A 212 -5.35 11.21 19.60
N THR A 213 -6.54 10.72 19.85
CA THR A 213 -7.63 10.60 18.85
C THR A 213 -8.53 11.82 18.89
N SER A 214 -9.46 11.95 17.94
CA SER A 214 -10.32 13.13 17.78
C SER A 214 -9.53 14.45 17.77
N SER A 215 -8.33 14.42 17.16
CA SER A 215 -7.34 15.49 17.22
C SER A 215 -6.79 15.76 15.82
N GLU A 216 -7.12 16.92 15.26
CA GLU A 216 -6.71 17.33 13.92
C GLU A 216 -5.49 18.26 13.99
N VAL A 217 -4.45 17.95 13.25
CA VAL A 217 -3.34 18.88 13.05
C VAL A 217 -3.80 19.98 12.10
N THR A 218 -3.70 21.24 12.57
CA THR A 218 -4.22 22.41 11.84
C THR A 218 -3.13 23.30 11.28
N ASP A 219 -1.96 23.38 11.93
CA ASP A 219 -0.87 24.25 11.48
C ASP A 219 0.50 23.75 11.90
N PHE A 220 1.55 24.22 11.21
CA PHE A 220 2.96 23.92 11.46
C PHE A 220 3.77 25.21 11.43
N LYS A 221 4.67 25.34 12.40
CA LYS A 221 5.67 26.41 12.42
C LYS A 221 7.03 25.83 12.77
N ARG A 222 8.05 26.15 11.99
CA ARG A 222 9.43 25.76 12.29
C ARG A 222 10.00 26.64 13.38
N ASN A 223 10.56 26.02 14.42
CA ASN A 223 11.28 26.71 15.49
C ASN A 223 12.72 27.06 15.07
N ALA A 224 13.36 27.92 15.85
CA ALA A 224 14.74 28.35 15.59
C ALA A 224 15.78 27.21 15.67
N ASP A 225 15.49 26.16 16.40
CA ASP A 225 16.31 24.94 16.54
C ASP A 225 15.98 23.85 15.50
N ASN A 226 15.21 24.20 14.47
CA ASN A 226 14.67 23.31 13.43
C ASN A 226 13.63 22.28 13.90
N SER A 227 13.23 22.29 15.17
CA SER A 227 12.05 21.52 15.62
C SER A 227 10.76 22.14 15.09
N TRP A 228 9.65 21.47 15.30
CA TRP A 228 8.35 21.86 14.78
C TRP A 228 7.38 22.16 15.91
N HIS A 229 6.81 23.37 15.90
CA HIS A 229 5.65 23.73 16.70
C HIS A 229 4.40 23.36 15.88
N VAL A 230 3.65 22.35 16.36
CA VAL A 230 2.49 21.80 15.63
C VAL A 230 1.23 22.09 16.42
N THR A 231 0.30 22.82 15.79
CA THR A 231 -1.00 23.15 16.37
C THR A 231 -1.97 21.99 16.12
N ILE A 232 -2.66 21.59 17.17
CA ILE A 232 -3.60 20.47 17.17
C ILE A 232 -4.92 20.95 17.75
N LYS A 233 -6.02 20.67 17.06
CA LYS A 233 -7.38 21.01 17.49
C LYS A 233 -8.17 19.75 17.83
N ASN A 234 -8.73 19.68 18.99
CA ASN A 234 -9.69 18.63 19.33
C ASN A 234 -10.97 18.85 18.51
N VAL A 235 -11.36 17.86 17.71
CA VAL A 235 -12.50 17.99 16.79
C VAL A 235 -13.86 18.04 17.49
N ASN A 236 -13.93 17.55 18.75
CA ASN A 236 -15.17 17.51 19.52
C ASN A 236 -15.37 18.78 20.36
N SER A 237 -14.31 19.23 21.09
CA SER A 237 -14.38 20.41 21.95
C SER A 237 -14.02 21.72 21.24
N GLY A 238 -13.28 21.64 20.14
CA GLY A 238 -12.71 22.80 19.44
C GLY A 238 -11.48 23.39 20.15
N GLU A 239 -11.03 22.82 21.27
CA GLU A 239 -9.86 23.26 22.02
C GLU A 239 -8.57 23.05 21.23
N GLU A 240 -7.71 24.06 21.24
CA GLU A 240 -6.40 24.01 20.58
C GLU A 240 -5.29 23.79 21.61
N GLN A 241 -4.31 22.99 21.23
CA GLN A 241 -3.06 22.75 21.96
C GLN A 241 -1.90 22.72 20.98
N ALA A 242 -0.68 22.86 21.48
CA ALA A 242 0.52 22.75 20.67
C ALA A 242 1.44 21.64 21.17
N ILE A 243 2.19 21.03 20.23
CA ILE A 243 3.26 20.08 20.49
C ILE A 243 4.52 20.56 19.80
N ASP A 244 5.61 20.68 20.56
CA ASP A 244 6.95 20.87 20.01
C ASP A 244 7.60 19.51 19.76
N ALA A 245 7.84 19.19 18.49
CA ALA A 245 8.40 17.91 18.07
C ALA A 245 9.76 18.11 17.40
N LYS A 246 10.76 17.31 17.79
CA LYS A 246 12.07 17.31 17.10
C LYS A 246 11.92 16.79 15.68
N TYR A 247 11.12 15.75 15.52
CA TYR A 247 10.87 15.07 14.23
C TYR A 247 9.39 14.87 14.01
N VAL A 248 8.95 14.99 12.75
CA VAL A 248 7.54 14.83 12.35
C VAL A 248 7.44 13.85 11.18
N PHE A 249 6.48 12.93 11.27
CA PHE A 249 6.06 12.10 10.14
C PHE A 249 4.59 12.34 9.80
N ILE A 250 4.32 12.73 8.58
CA ILE A 250 2.97 12.91 8.05
C ILE A 250 2.53 11.61 7.35
N GLY A 251 1.90 10.72 8.11
CA GLY A 251 1.35 9.42 7.67
C GLY A 251 -0.16 9.43 7.51
N ALA A 252 -0.74 10.57 7.10
CA ALA A 252 -2.18 10.83 7.09
C ALA A 252 -2.91 10.32 5.83
N GLY A 253 -2.33 9.35 5.09
CA GLY A 253 -2.93 8.80 3.88
C GLY A 253 -3.28 9.88 2.86
N GLY A 254 -4.52 9.91 2.35
CA GLY A 254 -4.95 10.94 1.41
C GLY A 254 -4.84 12.38 1.95
N GLY A 255 -4.90 12.57 3.27
CA GLY A 255 -4.73 13.89 3.90
C GLY A 255 -3.29 14.39 3.97
N ALA A 256 -2.31 13.55 3.65
CA ALA A 256 -0.90 13.89 3.82
C ALA A 256 -0.45 15.07 2.95
N LEU A 257 -0.92 15.16 1.70
CA LEU A 257 -0.56 16.27 0.81
C LEU A 257 -0.98 17.63 1.38
N LYS A 258 -2.20 17.73 1.88
CA LYS A 258 -2.72 18.98 2.46
C LYS A 258 -1.92 19.42 3.69
N LEU A 259 -1.51 18.46 4.53
CA LEU A 259 -0.67 18.73 5.70
C LEU A 259 0.74 19.09 5.27
N LEU A 260 1.31 18.40 4.30
CA LEU A 260 2.63 18.70 3.77
C LEU A 260 2.70 20.14 3.21
N GLN A 261 1.72 20.58 2.44
CA GLN A 261 1.64 21.96 1.94
C GLN A 261 1.58 23.00 3.07
N LYS A 262 0.90 22.69 4.19
CA LYS A 262 0.83 23.58 5.37
C LYS A 262 2.18 23.75 6.08
N THR A 263 3.14 22.84 5.89
CA THR A 263 4.48 22.98 6.49
C THR A 263 5.30 24.10 5.89
N GLY A 264 4.96 24.54 4.66
CA GLY A 264 5.71 25.58 3.93
C GLY A 264 7.12 25.16 3.51
N ILE A 265 7.44 23.86 3.50
CA ILE A 265 8.73 23.40 2.99
C ILE A 265 8.75 23.42 1.45
N PRO A 266 9.87 23.80 0.82
CA PRO A 266 9.95 23.90 -0.65
C PRO A 266 9.65 22.57 -1.37
N GLU A 267 9.98 21.46 -0.74
CA GLU A 267 9.73 20.12 -1.28
C GLU A 267 8.24 19.85 -1.53
N ALA A 268 7.34 20.54 -0.81
CA ALA A 268 5.89 20.40 -0.95
C ALA A 268 5.35 20.94 -2.29
N ASP A 269 6.01 21.95 -2.89
CA ASP A 269 5.52 22.67 -4.06
C ASP A 269 5.51 21.84 -5.34
N ASN A 270 6.22 20.71 -5.32
CA ASN A 270 6.33 19.82 -6.48
C ASN A 270 5.17 18.83 -6.63
N TYR A 271 4.20 18.84 -5.73
CA TYR A 271 3.17 17.81 -5.66
C TYR A 271 1.75 18.34 -5.77
N ALA A 272 0.91 17.56 -6.47
CA ALA A 272 -0.54 17.67 -6.46
C ALA A 272 -1.16 16.29 -6.21
N GLY A 273 -2.44 16.27 -5.89
CA GLY A 273 -3.18 15.03 -5.65
C GLY A 273 -4.24 14.79 -6.73
N PHE A 274 -4.37 13.54 -7.14
CA PHE A 274 -5.45 13.08 -8.01
C PHE A 274 -6.27 12.03 -7.24
N PRO A 275 -7.44 12.42 -6.68
CA PRO A 275 -8.24 11.52 -5.86
C PRO A 275 -9.01 10.51 -6.72
N VAL A 276 -8.93 9.24 -6.35
CA VAL A 276 -9.70 8.14 -6.96
C VAL A 276 -10.31 7.32 -5.85
N GLY A 277 -11.63 7.24 -5.83
CA GLY A 277 -12.35 6.32 -4.96
C GLY A 277 -12.52 4.95 -5.60
N GLY A 278 -13.00 4.00 -4.81
CA GLY A 278 -13.36 2.68 -5.28
C GLY A 278 -14.65 2.19 -4.63
N SER A 279 -15.35 1.30 -5.33
CA SER A 279 -16.47 0.54 -4.78
C SER A 279 -16.33 -0.92 -5.17
N PHE A 280 -16.93 -1.81 -4.38
CA PHE A 280 -16.97 -3.24 -4.64
C PHE A 280 -18.40 -3.75 -4.60
N LEU A 281 -18.72 -4.70 -5.45
CA LEU A 281 -19.82 -5.61 -5.19
C LEU A 281 -19.38 -6.60 -4.10
N MET A 282 -20.17 -6.79 -3.08
CA MET A 282 -19.86 -7.63 -1.94
C MET A 282 -20.97 -8.64 -1.68
N THR A 283 -20.59 -9.88 -1.35
CA THR A 283 -21.51 -10.91 -0.89
C THR A 283 -21.04 -11.57 0.39
N GLU A 284 -21.99 -11.88 1.26
CA GLU A 284 -21.84 -12.72 2.46
C GLU A 284 -22.58 -14.07 2.29
N ASN A 285 -23.15 -14.34 1.09
CA ASN A 285 -23.89 -15.58 0.85
C ASN A 285 -22.97 -16.80 1.06
N PRO A 286 -23.30 -17.72 2.00
CA PRO A 286 -22.47 -18.89 2.29
C PRO A 286 -22.23 -19.80 1.08
N ALA A 287 -23.18 -19.89 0.15
CA ALA A 287 -23.00 -20.67 -1.08
C ALA A 287 -21.87 -20.13 -1.95
N VAL A 288 -21.70 -18.81 -1.98
CA VAL A 288 -20.60 -18.14 -2.72
C VAL A 288 -19.31 -18.15 -1.91
N THR A 289 -19.35 -17.72 -0.65
CA THR A 289 -18.14 -17.56 0.19
C THR A 289 -17.46 -18.89 0.52
N ASN A 290 -18.21 -20.00 0.58
CA ASN A 290 -17.63 -21.33 0.77
C ASN A 290 -17.04 -21.92 -0.53
N ALA A 291 -17.61 -21.58 -1.68
CA ALA A 291 -17.13 -22.05 -2.98
C ALA A 291 -15.94 -21.23 -3.52
N HIS A 292 -15.78 -19.98 -3.06
CA HIS A 292 -14.70 -19.09 -3.50
C HIS A 292 -13.74 -18.79 -2.36
N GLN A 293 -12.53 -19.37 -2.41
CA GLN A 293 -11.51 -19.32 -1.32
C GLN A 293 -10.23 -18.60 -1.73
N GLN A 294 -10.16 -18.03 -2.92
CA GLN A 294 -8.98 -17.44 -3.53
C GLN A 294 -9.18 -15.97 -3.89
N LYS A 295 -8.10 -15.29 -4.25
CA LYS A 295 -8.11 -14.00 -4.94
C LYS A 295 -7.85 -14.25 -6.41
N VAL A 296 -8.76 -13.80 -7.28
CA VAL A 296 -8.67 -13.97 -8.75
C VAL A 296 -8.59 -12.61 -9.42
N TYR A 297 -7.43 -12.33 -10.02
CA TYR A 297 -7.17 -11.09 -10.77
C TYR A 297 -7.20 -11.37 -12.27
N GLY A 298 -7.86 -10.48 -12.99
CA GLY A 298 -7.86 -10.49 -14.48
C GLY A 298 -6.86 -9.52 -15.06
N GLN A 299 -7.05 -9.24 -16.33
CA GLN A 299 -6.31 -8.21 -17.03
C GLN A 299 -7.15 -6.93 -17.13
N ALA A 300 -6.50 -5.78 -17.03
CA ALA A 300 -7.16 -4.52 -17.27
C ALA A 300 -7.69 -4.44 -18.69
N SER A 301 -8.85 -3.84 -18.90
CA SER A 301 -9.34 -3.50 -20.24
C SER A 301 -8.37 -2.56 -20.93
N VAL A 302 -8.32 -2.60 -22.25
CA VAL A 302 -7.47 -1.69 -23.02
C VAL A 302 -7.80 -0.23 -22.67
N GLY A 303 -6.77 0.57 -22.31
CA GLY A 303 -6.92 1.96 -21.87
C GLY A 303 -7.30 2.14 -20.41
N ALA A 304 -7.58 1.07 -19.66
CA ALA A 304 -7.84 1.14 -18.23
C ALA A 304 -6.53 1.23 -17.42
N PRO A 305 -6.49 2.06 -16.36
CA PRO A 305 -5.30 2.13 -15.53
C PRO A 305 -5.08 0.81 -14.80
N PRO A 306 -3.82 0.40 -14.58
CA PRO A 306 -3.47 -0.88 -13.96
C PRO A 306 -4.12 -1.15 -12.60
N MET A 307 -4.49 -0.09 -11.87
CA MET A 307 -5.12 -0.17 -10.55
C MET A 307 -6.63 -0.47 -10.58
N SER A 308 -7.24 -0.45 -11.74
CA SER A 308 -8.68 -0.70 -11.94
C SER A 308 -8.96 -2.09 -12.52
N VAL A 309 -7.97 -2.98 -12.46
CA VAL A 309 -8.17 -4.39 -12.82
C VAL A 309 -9.25 -4.99 -11.93
N PRO A 310 -10.35 -5.49 -12.48
CA PRO A 310 -11.34 -6.18 -11.68
C PRO A 310 -10.76 -7.46 -11.07
N HIS A 311 -11.13 -7.73 -9.84
CA HIS A 311 -10.74 -8.96 -9.17
C HIS A 311 -11.88 -9.51 -8.30
N LEU A 312 -11.93 -10.82 -8.18
CA LEU A 312 -12.89 -11.54 -7.35
C LEU A 312 -12.14 -12.10 -6.14
N ASP A 313 -12.33 -11.48 -4.99
CA ASP A 313 -11.49 -11.70 -3.82
C ASP A 313 -12.24 -12.36 -2.66
N ALA A 314 -11.80 -13.53 -2.24
CA ALA A 314 -12.14 -14.03 -0.92
C ALA A 314 -11.42 -13.17 0.15
N ARG A 315 -12.17 -12.76 1.18
CA ARG A 315 -11.69 -11.98 2.31
C ARG A 315 -12.16 -12.58 3.64
N PHE A 316 -11.34 -12.38 4.66
CA PHE A 316 -11.71 -12.67 6.05
C PHE A 316 -11.62 -11.39 6.88
N LEU A 317 -12.79 -10.84 7.26
CA LEU A 317 -12.91 -9.56 7.97
C LEU A 317 -13.86 -9.71 9.15
N ASP A 318 -13.43 -9.25 10.33
CA ASP A 318 -14.23 -9.21 11.56
C ASP A 318 -14.91 -10.56 11.87
N GLY A 319 -14.14 -11.65 11.68
CA GLY A 319 -14.64 -13.02 11.92
C GLY A 319 -15.56 -13.59 10.84
N LYS A 320 -15.74 -12.88 9.71
CA LYS A 320 -16.63 -13.28 8.62
C LYS A 320 -15.86 -13.51 7.32
N ARG A 321 -16.32 -14.49 6.55
CA ARG A 321 -15.91 -14.67 5.16
C ARG A 321 -16.82 -13.86 4.26
N VAL A 322 -16.22 -13.09 3.35
CA VAL A 322 -16.92 -12.32 2.32
C VAL A 322 -16.21 -12.48 0.99
N VAL A 323 -16.91 -12.25 -0.10
CA VAL A 323 -16.31 -12.15 -1.44
C VAL A 323 -16.59 -10.75 -1.98
N LEU A 324 -15.52 -10.09 -2.45
CA LEU A 324 -15.57 -8.78 -3.08
C LEU A 324 -15.31 -8.92 -4.57
N PHE A 325 -16.03 -8.15 -5.39
CA PHE A 325 -15.72 -7.99 -6.81
C PHE A 325 -15.58 -6.50 -7.18
N GLY A 326 -14.51 -6.16 -7.86
CA GLY A 326 -14.13 -4.81 -8.28
C GLY A 326 -12.60 -4.65 -8.23
N PRO A 327 -12.08 -3.44 -7.99
CA PRO A 327 -12.79 -2.20 -7.69
C PRO A 327 -13.43 -1.59 -8.93
N PHE A 328 -14.56 -0.93 -8.74
CA PHE A 328 -15.10 0.03 -9.70
C PHE A 328 -14.60 1.41 -9.28
N ALA A 329 -13.90 2.10 -10.19
CA ALA A 329 -13.40 3.43 -9.88
C ALA A 329 -14.57 4.42 -9.71
N THR A 330 -14.46 5.26 -8.68
CA THR A 330 -15.39 6.36 -8.44
C THR A 330 -14.60 7.66 -8.41
N PHE A 331 -15.17 8.72 -8.95
CA PHE A 331 -14.59 10.05 -8.84
C PHE A 331 -15.14 10.76 -7.60
N SER A 332 -14.24 11.36 -6.84
CA SER A 332 -14.60 12.23 -5.73
C SER A 332 -13.50 13.26 -5.56
N THR A 333 -13.86 14.49 -5.20
CA THR A 333 -12.89 15.52 -4.83
C THR A 333 -12.38 15.37 -3.39
N LYS A 334 -12.94 14.42 -2.63
CA LYS A 334 -12.46 14.06 -1.29
C LYS A 334 -11.17 13.26 -1.37
N PHE A 335 -10.24 13.54 -0.50
CA PHE A 335 -8.98 12.81 -0.38
C PHE A 335 -9.07 11.63 0.61
N LEU A 336 -10.03 11.67 1.50
CA LEU A 336 -10.34 10.63 2.48
C LEU A 336 -11.84 10.28 2.40
N LYS A 337 -12.22 9.09 2.82
CA LYS A 337 -13.64 8.69 2.90
C LYS A 337 -14.42 9.63 3.81
N ASN A 338 -13.83 10.01 4.94
CA ASN A 338 -14.34 11.01 5.87
C ASN A 338 -13.75 12.42 5.60
N GLY A 339 -13.28 12.69 4.39
CA GLY A 339 -12.73 13.97 3.96
C GLY A 339 -13.80 14.98 3.50
N SER A 340 -13.32 16.13 3.05
CA SER A 340 -14.14 17.24 2.53
C SER A 340 -14.18 17.24 1.00
N PHE A 341 -15.30 17.62 0.41
CA PHE A 341 -15.39 17.88 -1.04
C PHE A 341 -14.49 19.03 -1.50
N PHE A 342 -13.99 19.85 -0.57
CA PHE A 342 -13.04 20.92 -0.85
C PHE A 342 -11.57 20.46 -0.80
N ASP A 343 -11.27 19.19 -0.53
CA ASP A 343 -9.89 18.72 -0.38
C ASP A 343 -9.07 18.96 -1.65
N LEU A 344 -9.58 18.58 -2.83
CA LEU A 344 -8.91 18.83 -4.11
C LEU A 344 -8.69 20.33 -4.36
N LEU A 345 -9.71 21.14 -4.18
CA LEU A 345 -9.61 22.59 -4.40
C LEU A 345 -8.63 23.25 -3.42
N SER A 346 -8.66 22.85 -2.15
CA SER A 346 -7.79 23.43 -1.11
C SER A 346 -6.31 23.06 -1.24
N THR A 347 -5.99 22.03 -2.02
CA THR A 347 -4.62 21.60 -2.32
C THR A 347 -4.13 22.04 -3.70
N THR A 348 -4.99 22.69 -4.50
CA THR A 348 -4.62 23.27 -5.79
C THR A 348 -3.99 24.64 -5.56
N THR A 349 -2.75 24.82 -5.99
CA THR A 349 -1.94 26.03 -5.84
C THR A 349 -1.51 26.57 -7.20
N THR A 350 -0.96 27.78 -7.25
CA THR A 350 -0.37 28.34 -8.47
C THR A 350 0.79 27.47 -9.02
N ASP A 351 1.51 26.78 -8.12
CA ASP A 351 2.68 25.99 -8.48
C ASP A 351 2.34 24.61 -9.05
N ASN A 352 1.16 24.04 -8.66
CA ASN A 352 0.77 22.70 -9.08
C ASN A 352 -0.38 22.65 -10.10
N VAL A 353 -1.06 23.77 -10.39
CA VAL A 353 -2.17 23.81 -11.36
C VAL A 353 -1.71 23.48 -12.79
N LEU A 354 -0.52 23.95 -13.19
CA LEU A 354 0.05 23.60 -14.50
C LEU A 354 0.41 22.11 -14.61
N PRO A 355 1.17 21.52 -13.68
CA PRO A 355 1.38 20.06 -13.64
C PRO A 355 0.08 19.26 -13.68
N MET A 356 -0.95 19.66 -12.95
CA MET A 356 -2.28 18.99 -12.99
C MET A 356 -2.91 19.05 -14.38
N THR A 357 -2.81 20.21 -15.05
CA THR A 357 -3.36 20.41 -16.41
C THR A 357 -2.62 19.52 -17.42
N HIS A 358 -1.29 19.48 -17.38
CA HIS A 358 -0.48 18.60 -18.25
C HIS A 358 -0.85 17.13 -18.04
N VAL A 359 -0.89 16.66 -16.80
CA VAL A 359 -1.28 15.27 -16.50
C VAL A 359 -2.70 14.96 -17.00
N GLY A 360 -3.65 15.90 -16.87
CA GLY A 360 -5.01 15.73 -17.38
C GLY A 360 -5.08 15.62 -18.90
N LEU A 361 -4.27 16.38 -19.62
CA LEU A 361 -4.18 16.33 -21.08
C LEU A 361 -3.42 15.08 -21.57
N ASP A 362 -2.30 14.76 -20.95
CA ASP A 362 -1.45 13.62 -21.32
C ASP A 362 -2.09 12.27 -20.99
N ASN A 363 -3.00 12.24 -20.00
CA ASN A 363 -3.74 11.04 -19.59
C ASN A 363 -5.23 11.14 -19.90
N PHE A 364 -5.58 11.71 -21.07
CA PHE A 364 -6.97 11.90 -21.46
C PHE A 364 -7.79 10.59 -21.46
N ASP A 365 -7.18 9.49 -21.87
CA ASP A 365 -7.82 8.17 -21.85
C ASP A 365 -8.13 7.70 -20.42
N LEU A 366 -7.26 7.99 -19.45
CA LEU A 366 -7.52 7.75 -18.03
C LEU A 366 -8.72 8.58 -17.54
N VAL A 367 -8.77 9.86 -17.89
CA VAL A 367 -9.90 10.75 -17.53
C VAL A 367 -11.20 10.23 -18.12
N LYS A 368 -11.19 9.86 -19.40
CA LYS A 368 -12.34 9.26 -20.10
C LYS A 368 -12.78 7.95 -19.45
N TYR A 369 -11.82 7.09 -19.11
CA TYR A 369 -12.10 5.85 -18.39
C TYR A 369 -12.77 6.13 -17.04
N LEU A 370 -12.23 7.05 -16.23
CA LEU A 370 -12.81 7.38 -14.93
C LEU A 370 -14.24 7.94 -15.05
N ILE A 371 -14.49 8.77 -16.06
CA ILE A 371 -15.84 9.26 -16.36
C ILE A 371 -16.76 8.08 -16.67
N SER A 372 -16.32 7.14 -17.54
CA SER A 372 -17.12 5.94 -17.86
C SER A 372 -17.42 5.08 -16.62
N GLN A 373 -16.47 4.95 -15.70
CA GLN A 373 -16.65 4.19 -14.47
C GLN A 373 -17.68 4.82 -13.50
N VAL A 374 -17.69 6.16 -13.42
CA VAL A 374 -18.69 6.90 -12.62
C VAL A 374 -20.09 6.72 -13.17
N MET A 375 -20.21 6.56 -14.49
CA MET A 375 -21.49 6.40 -15.20
C MET A 375 -22.03 4.96 -15.21
N LEU A 376 -21.26 3.97 -14.70
CA LEU A 376 -21.72 2.58 -14.63
C LEU A 376 -22.99 2.46 -13.80
N SER A 377 -23.99 1.82 -14.37
CA SER A 377 -25.18 1.37 -13.63
C SER A 377 -24.88 0.14 -12.77
N ASP A 378 -25.81 -0.23 -11.90
CA ASP A 378 -25.69 -1.47 -11.14
C ASP A 378 -25.74 -2.70 -12.06
N ASP A 379 -26.45 -2.62 -13.19
CA ASP A 379 -26.48 -3.69 -14.19
C ASP A 379 -25.14 -3.83 -14.91
N ASP A 380 -24.45 -2.74 -15.25
CA ASP A 380 -23.13 -2.76 -15.84
C ASP A 380 -22.09 -3.39 -14.91
N ARG A 381 -22.11 -3.01 -13.62
CA ARG A 381 -21.23 -3.60 -12.60
C ARG A 381 -21.49 -5.10 -12.43
N PHE A 382 -22.75 -5.47 -12.44
CA PHE A 382 -23.13 -6.88 -12.35
C PHE A 382 -22.78 -7.67 -13.62
N ALA A 383 -22.90 -7.08 -14.80
CA ALA A 383 -22.43 -7.68 -16.04
C ALA A 383 -20.92 -7.94 -16.01
N ALA A 384 -20.13 -6.99 -15.51
CA ALA A 384 -18.68 -7.17 -15.32
C ALA A 384 -18.36 -8.31 -14.34
N LEU A 385 -19.14 -8.47 -13.24
CA LEU A 385 -19.00 -9.62 -12.34
C LEU A 385 -19.25 -10.94 -13.08
N LYS A 386 -20.24 -11.00 -13.97
CA LYS A 386 -20.56 -12.22 -14.72
C LYS A 386 -19.48 -12.63 -15.72
N GLU A 387 -18.58 -11.75 -16.11
CA GLU A 387 -17.39 -12.12 -16.89
C GLU A 387 -16.44 -13.01 -16.07
N TYR A 388 -16.41 -12.83 -14.74
CA TYR A 388 -15.59 -13.64 -13.82
C TYR A 388 -16.38 -14.80 -13.22
N TYR A 389 -17.61 -14.57 -12.84
CA TYR A 389 -18.52 -15.56 -12.26
C TYR A 389 -19.84 -15.60 -13.05
N PRO A 390 -19.91 -16.39 -14.15
CA PRO A 390 -21.11 -16.45 -15.02
C PRO A 390 -22.40 -16.82 -14.30
N GLY A 391 -22.32 -17.69 -13.28
CA GLY A 391 -23.45 -18.15 -12.46
C GLY A 391 -23.90 -17.16 -11.37
N ALA A 392 -23.31 -15.96 -11.28
CA ALA A 392 -23.68 -14.98 -10.26
C ALA A 392 -25.16 -14.57 -10.35
N ARG A 393 -25.79 -14.37 -9.20
CA ARG A 393 -27.17 -13.88 -9.06
C ARG A 393 -27.14 -12.50 -8.42
N LYS A 394 -27.85 -11.52 -8.99
CA LYS A 394 -27.78 -10.11 -8.59
C LYS A 394 -28.21 -9.87 -7.15
N GLU A 395 -29.19 -10.62 -6.67
CA GLU A 395 -29.73 -10.53 -5.32
C GLU A 395 -28.74 -10.92 -4.21
N ASP A 396 -27.67 -11.64 -4.55
CA ASP A 396 -26.63 -12.04 -3.59
C ASP A 396 -25.59 -10.93 -3.32
N TRP A 397 -25.59 -9.86 -4.11
CA TRP A 397 -24.54 -8.85 -4.11
C TRP A 397 -25.07 -7.46 -3.76
N LYS A 398 -24.30 -6.73 -2.95
CA LYS A 398 -24.55 -5.33 -2.63
C LYS A 398 -23.31 -4.47 -2.92
N LEU A 399 -23.55 -3.24 -3.38
CA LEU A 399 -22.47 -2.29 -3.61
C LEU A 399 -22.01 -1.69 -2.28
N ILE A 400 -20.70 -1.72 -2.01
CA ILE A 400 -20.06 -1.06 -0.86
C ILE A 400 -19.01 -0.07 -1.33
N GLN A 401 -18.85 1.03 -0.60
CA GLN A 401 -17.79 2.00 -0.87
C GLN A 401 -16.51 1.61 -0.11
N ALA A 402 -15.40 1.52 -0.84
CA ALA A 402 -14.05 1.38 -0.30
C ALA A 402 -13.45 2.73 0.14
N GLY A 403 -12.19 2.74 0.48
CA GLY A 403 -11.44 3.95 0.80
C GLY A 403 -11.13 4.81 -0.42
N GLN A 404 -10.68 6.04 -0.16
CA GLN A 404 -10.16 6.95 -1.17
C GLN A 404 -8.65 6.71 -1.36
N ARG A 405 -8.18 6.90 -2.59
CA ARG A 405 -6.77 6.89 -2.95
C ARG A 405 -6.42 8.24 -3.55
N VAL A 406 -5.29 8.81 -3.15
CA VAL A 406 -4.77 10.03 -3.78
C VAL A 406 -3.51 9.63 -4.52
N GLN A 407 -3.59 9.61 -5.86
CA GLN A 407 -2.43 9.43 -6.71
C GLN A 407 -1.64 10.73 -6.75
N ILE A 408 -0.33 10.60 -6.92
CA ILE A 408 0.56 11.74 -6.92
C ILE A 408 0.69 12.30 -8.33
N ILE A 409 0.49 13.58 -8.48
CA ILE A 409 0.97 14.36 -9.62
C ILE A 409 2.24 15.05 -9.16
N LYS A 410 3.34 14.81 -9.86
CA LYS A 410 4.64 15.42 -9.58
C LYS A 410 5.03 16.35 -10.72
N LYS A 411 5.55 17.53 -10.39
CA LYS A 411 6.13 18.43 -11.37
C LYS A 411 7.33 17.77 -12.06
N ASP A 412 7.36 17.84 -13.36
CA ASP A 412 8.41 17.26 -14.20
C ASP A 412 9.01 18.33 -15.12
N ALA A 413 10.32 18.34 -15.28
CA ALA A 413 11.03 19.37 -16.04
C ALA A 413 10.79 19.26 -17.56
N GLU A 414 10.53 18.06 -18.08
CA GLU A 414 10.35 17.82 -19.52
C GLU A 414 8.87 17.79 -19.90
N LYS A 415 8.02 17.11 -19.10
CA LYS A 415 6.61 16.91 -19.37
C LYS A 415 5.70 17.93 -18.67
N GLY A 416 6.26 18.84 -17.86
CA GLY A 416 5.50 19.77 -17.02
C GLY A 416 4.84 19.13 -15.81
N GLY A 417 4.35 17.88 -15.92
CA GLY A 417 3.78 17.07 -14.85
C GLY A 417 3.67 15.60 -15.23
N ILE A 418 3.85 14.71 -14.25
CA ILE A 418 3.69 13.27 -14.42
C ILE A 418 2.76 12.70 -13.34
N LEU A 419 1.94 11.72 -13.71
CA LEU A 419 1.15 10.93 -12.78
C LEU A 419 2.03 9.79 -12.25
N LYS A 420 2.42 9.87 -10.97
CA LYS A 420 3.24 8.85 -10.33
C LYS A 420 2.36 7.83 -9.62
N LEU A 421 2.49 6.58 -10.03
CA LEU A 421 1.82 5.45 -9.38
C LEU A 421 2.70 4.92 -8.23
N GLY A 422 2.06 4.48 -7.14
CA GLY A 422 2.75 3.96 -5.95
C GLY A 422 2.86 4.98 -4.83
N THR A 423 3.94 4.90 -4.06
CA THR A 423 4.22 5.77 -2.90
C THR A 423 5.45 6.63 -3.13
N GLU A 424 5.45 7.81 -2.52
CA GLU A 424 6.57 8.76 -2.52
C GLU A 424 6.86 9.19 -1.09
N VAL A 425 8.11 9.07 -0.68
CA VAL A 425 8.61 9.61 0.59
C VAL A 425 9.20 10.99 0.32
N VAL A 426 8.66 12.00 0.97
CA VAL A 426 9.17 13.38 0.93
C VAL A 426 9.85 13.65 2.25
N VAL A 427 11.09 14.14 2.24
CA VAL A 427 11.86 14.52 3.44
C VAL A 427 12.36 15.93 3.23
N ASP A 428 12.21 16.78 4.25
CA ASP A 428 12.73 18.16 4.21
C ASP A 428 14.26 18.19 4.25
N GLN A 429 14.84 19.29 3.78
CA GLN A 429 16.29 19.45 3.69
C GLN A 429 17.00 19.26 5.05
N GLN A 430 16.36 19.64 6.14
CA GLN A 430 16.89 19.51 7.50
C GLN A 430 16.69 18.12 8.10
N LYS A 431 15.98 17.22 7.40
CA LYS A 431 15.66 15.84 7.84
C LYS A 431 14.90 15.79 9.17
N THR A 432 14.08 16.80 9.44
CA THR A 432 13.25 16.89 10.64
C THR A 432 11.77 16.64 10.37
N LEU A 433 11.37 16.63 9.09
CA LEU A 433 10.01 16.31 8.68
C LEU A 433 10.04 15.35 7.50
N SER A 434 9.15 14.38 7.54
CA SER A 434 8.88 13.50 6.41
C SER A 434 7.39 13.33 6.19
N ALA A 435 7.00 13.08 4.94
CA ALA A 435 5.63 12.77 4.56
C ALA A 435 5.60 11.57 3.61
N LEU A 436 4.56 10.76 3.73
CA LEU A 436 4.29 9.72 2.76
C LEU A 436 3.08 10.09 1.92
N LEU A 437 3.30 10.22 0.62
CA LEU A 437 2.28 10.50 -0.38
C LEU A 437 1.99 9.25 -1.23
N GLY A 438 0.84 9.23 -1.91
CA GLY A 438 0.48 8.21 -2.89
C GLY A 438 -0.32 7.04 -2.34
N ALA A 439 -0.34 5.96 -3.12
CA ALA A 439 -1.24 4.83 -2.91
C ALA A 439 -0.53 3.46 -3.05
N SER A 440 -1.31 2.42 -3.39
CA SER A 440 -0.88 1.02 -3.51
C SER A 440 0.40 0.81 -4.36
N PRO A 441 1.28 -0.14 -3.95
CA PRO A 441 1.08 -1.19 -2.93
C PRO A 441 1.50 -0.79 -1.50
N GLY A 442 1.05 0.33 -0.98
CA GLY A 442 1.51 0.90 0.29
C GLY A 442 1.38 -0.01 1.51
N ALA A 443 0.16 -0.49 1.84
CA ALA A 443 -0.07 -1.20 3.11
C ALA A 443 0.72 -2.51 3.23
N SER A 444 0.82 -3.30 2.14
CA SER A 444 1.59 -4.56 2.12
C SER A 444 3.11 -4.35 2.22
N THR A 445 3.58 -3.16 1.89
CA THR A 445 5.00 -2.78 1.94
C THR A 445 5.27 -1.70 2.98
N ALA A 446 4.40 -1.58 4.00
CA ALA A 446 4.52 -0.55 5.03
C ALA A 446 5.85 -0.65 5.82
N ALA A 447 6.28 -1.85 6.17
CA ALA A 447 7.52 -2.05 6.92
C ALA A 447 8.77 -1.57 6.16
N PRO A 448 9.04 -1.97 4.90
CA PRO A 448 10.19 -1.46 4.15
C PRO A 448 10.07 0.04 3.82
N ILE A 449 8.85 0.56 3.53
CA ILE A 449 8.65 1.99 3.27
C ILE A 449 9.03 2.81 4.50
N THR A 450 8.54 2.44 5.67
CA THR A 450 8.83 3.17 6.91
C THR A 450 10.28 3.01 7.35
N LEU A 451 10.90 1.86 7.07
CA LEU A 451 12.35 1.70 7.25
C LEU A 451 13.16 2.63 6.32
N ASN A 452 12.69 2.83 5.08
CA ASN A 452 13.29 3.80 4.16
C ASN A 452 13.10 5.25 4.63
N VAL A 453 11.96 5.59 5.25
CA VAL A 453 11.78 6.90 5.92
C VAL A 453 12.87 7.12 6.98
N LEU A 454 13.10 6.12 7.83
CA LEU A 454 14.15 6.21 8.86
C LEU A 454 15.56 6.33 8.25
N LYS A 455 15.84 5.61 7.18
CA LYS A 455 17.12 5.71 6.45
C LYS A 455 17.36 7.12 5.90
N GLN A 456 16.32 7.77 5.38
CA GLN A 456 16.43 9.12 4.82
C GLN A 456 16.54 10.20 5.91
N MET A 457 15.76 10.07 6.99
CA MET A 457 15.77 11.04 8.10
C MET A 457 17.04 10.92 8.96
N PHE A 458 17.51 9.71 9.20
CA PHE A 458 18.59 9.39 10.15
C PHE A 458 19.72 8.58 9.49
N PRO A 459 20.36 9.05 8.42
CA PRO A 459 21.34 8.25 7.67
C PRO A 459 22.51 7.76 8.52
N GLU A 460 22.99 8.55 9.47
CA GLU A 460 24.12 8.17 10.35
C GLU A 460 23.70 7.08 11.32
N GLN A 461 22.60 7.27 12.05
CA GLN A 461 22.05 6.27 12.97
C GLN A 461 21.66 5.00 12.25
N PHE A 462 21.06 5.13 11.05
CA PHE A 462 20.64 3.99 10.24
C PHE A 462 21.81 3.07 9.90
N HIS A 463 23.00 3.62 9.61
CA HIS A 463 24.22 2.85 9.30
C HIS A 463 25.04 2.49 10.55
N SER A 464 24.59 2.87 11.76
CA SER A 464 25.27 2.46 12.99
C SER A 464 25.18 0.95 13.21
N ALA A 465 26.19 0.37 13.83
CA ALA A 465 26.21 -1.07 14.13
C ALA A 465 25.00 -1.49 15.02
N GLU A 466 24.57 -0.60 15.91
CA GLU A 466 23.43 -0.85 16.81
C GLU A 466 22.11 -0.96 16.04
N TRP A 467 21.79 0.03 15.19
CA TRP A 467 20.54 0.00 14.42
C TRP A 467 20.55 -1.15 13.42
N GLN A 468 21.68 -1.39 12.72
CA GLN A 468 21.81 -2.50 11.79
C GLN A 468 21.58 -3.86 12.48
N ARG A 469 22.16 -4.08 13.66
CA ARG A 469 21.89 -5.29 14.44
C ARG A 469 20.40 -5.44 14.75
N ARG A 470 19.75 -4.38 15.28
CA ARG A 470 18.32 -4.39 15.63
C ARG A 470 17.42 -4.61 14.40
N ILE A 471 17.79 -4.02 13.25
CA ILE A 471 17.07 -4.24 11.98
C ILE A 471 17.17 -5.71 11.55
N HIS A 472 18.35 -6.33 11.62
CA HIS A 472 18.53 -7.74 11.28
C HIS A 472 17.85 -8.68 12.28
N ASP A 473 17.73 -8.31 13.55
CA ASP A 473 16.95 -9.06 14.55
C ASP A 473 15.45 -9.12 14.19
N ILE A 474 14.96 -8.13 13.43
CA ILE A 474 13.55 -8.03 13.00
C ILE A 474 13.38 -8.59 11.57
N VAL A 475 14.30 -8.24 10.68
CA VAL A 475 14.30 -8.64 9.27
C VAL A 475 15.65 -9.31 8.94
N PRO A 476 15.82 -10.60 9.22
CA PRO A 476 17.10 -11.31 9.04
C PRO A 476 17.68 -11.22 7.63
N SER A 477 16.85 -11.12 6.60
CA SER A 477 17.29 -10.97 5.21
C SER A 477 17.57 -9.52 4.77
N TYR A 478 17.49 -8.53 5.68
CA TYR A 478 17.65 -7.13 5.29
C TYR A 478 19.00 -6.90 4.58
N GLY A 479 18.96 -6.16 3.46
CA GLY A 479 20.15 -5.91 2.64
C GLY A 479 20.59 -7.06 1.73
N GLN A 480 19.91 -8.20 1.77
CA GLN A 480 20.19 -9.35 0.91
C GLN A 480 19.07 -9.53 -0.11
N LYS A 481 19.44 -9.90 -1.35
CA LYS A 481 18.48 -10.29 -2.36
C LYS A 481 17.98 -11.71 -2.12
N LEU A 482 16.67 -11.89 -2.10
CA LEU A 482 16.06 -13.20 -2.02
C LEU A 482 16.07 -13.89 -3.39
N ASN A 483 15.73 -13.13 -4.45
CA ASN A 483 15.76 -13.67 -5.81
C ASN A 483 17.18 -14.10 -6.19
N GLY A 484 17.34 -15.35 -6.59
CA GLY A 484 18.63 -15.97 -6.88
C GLY A 484 19.31 -16.62 -5.67
N ASN A 485 18.79 -16.45 -4.44
CA ASN A 485 19.30 -17.11 -3.24
C ASN A 485 18.29 -18.13 -2.70
N VAL A 486 18.34 -19.35 -3.23
CA VAL A 486 17.39 -20.42 -2.91
C VAL A 486 17.32 -20.74 -1.41
N ALA A 487 18.48 -20.91 -0.77
CA ALA A 487 18.53 -21.27 0.65
C ALA A 487 17.92 -20.18 1.55
N LEU A 488 18.30 -18.92 1.32
CA LEU A 488 17.76 -17.78 2.09
C LEU A 488 16.26 -17.60 1.83
N THR A 489 15.82 -17.72 0.58
CA THR A 489 14.39 -17.59 0.24
C THR A 489 13.57 -18.68 0.90
N GLN A 490 14.02 -19.94 0.84
CA GLN A 490 13.33 -21.05 1.50
C GLN A 490 13.23 -20.83 3.01
N GLN A 491 14.34 -20.42 3.63
CA GLN A 491 14.37 -20.12 5.06
C GLN A 491 13.37 -19.01 5.43
N VAL A 492 13.35 -17.90 4.70
CA VAL A 492 12.41 -16.78 4.95
C VAL A 492 10.96 -17.23 4.75
N TRP A 493 10.70 -18.03 3.72
CA TRP A 493 9.37 -18.57 3.48
C TRP A 493 8.89 -19.48 4.62
N ASP A 494 9.72 -20.43 5.03
CA ASP A 494 9.38 -21.40 6.09
C ASP A 494 9.20 -20.70 7.44
N ASP A 495 10.13 -19.82 7.84
CA ASP A 495 10.07 -19.08 9.11
C ASP A 495 8.82 -18.19 9.20
N THR A 496 8.53 -17.45 8.12
CA THR A 496 7.38 -16.56 8.11
C THR A 496 6.06 -17.31 8.00
N ALA A 497 6.00 -18.42 7.26
CA ALA A 497 4.81 -19.24 7.18
C ALA A 497 4.51 -19.91 8.53
N ALA A 498 5.51 -20.43 9.21
CA ALA A 498 5.35 -21.06 10.52
C ALA A 498 4.85 -20.07 11.58
N ALA A 499 5.51 -18.90 11.70
CA ALA A 499 5.17 -17.90 12.71
C ALA A 499 3.80 -17.24 12.47
N LEU A 500 3.43 -17.00 11.20
CA LEU A 500 2.16 -16.40 10.79
C LEU A 500 1.05 -17.44 10.57
N GLN A 501 1.29 -18.71 10.87
CA GLN A 501 0.35 -19.82 10.73
C GLN A 501 -0.24 -19.94 9.30
N LEU A 502 0.62 -19.73 8.30
CA LEU A 502 0.24 -19.79 6.89
C LEU A 502 0.49 -21.16 6.29
N THR A 503 -0.11 -21.40 5.12
CA THR A 503 0.17 -22.60 4.31
C THR A 503 1.66 -22.76 4.10
N LYS A 504 2.15 -23.98 4.32
CA LYS A 504 3.55 -24.33 4.11
C LYS A 504 3.94 -24.03 2.65
N PRO A 505 5.00 -23.26 2.41
CA PRO A 505 5.45 -22.98 1.05
C PRO A 505 6.00 -24.25 0.37
N PRO A 506 6.01 -24.28 -0.97
CA PRO A 506 6.66 -25.37 -1.70
C PRO A 506 8.17 -25.35 -1.46
N VAL A 507 8.83 -26.50 -1.63
CA VAL A 507 10.28 -26.56 -1.70
C VAL A 507 10.72 -25.98 -3.03
N ILE A 508 11.71 -25.07 -3.00
CA ILE A 508 12.25 -24.44 -4.20
C ILE A 508 13.17 -25.44 -4.91
N GLU A 509 12.72 -25.96 -6.05
CA GLU A 509 13.50 -26.84 -6.92
C GLU A 509 14.00 -26.03 -8.12
N MET A 510 15.18 -25.41 -7.99
CA MET A 510 15.82 -24.78 -9.15
C MET A 510 16.43 -25.87 -10.03
N ASN A 511 15.88 -26.07 -11.24
CA ASN A 511 16.51 -26.94 -12.24
C ASN A 511 17.92 -26.41 -12.53
N ALA A 512 18.93 -27.26 -12.41
CA ALA A 512 20.36 -26.94 -12.54
C ALA A 512 20.78 -26.48 -13.97
N THR A 513 19.83 -26.20 -14.86
CA THR A 513 20.07 -25.82 -16.26
C THR A 513 19.78 -24.36 -16.60
N ALA A 514 19.40 -23.52 -15.64
CA ALA A 514 19.30 -22.09 -15.92
C ALA A 514 20.70 -21.44 -15.91
N PRO A 515 21.15 -20.78 -16.99
CA PRO A 515 22.42 -20.06 -16.96
C PRO A 515 22.34 -18.96 -15.91
N VAL A 516 23.26 -18.99 -14.94
CA VAL A 516 23.48 -17.87 -14.02
C VAL A 516 23.86 -16.68 -14.88
N MET A 517 22.95 -15.72 -15.03
CA MET A 517 23.30 -14.40 -15.55
C MET A 517 24.18 -13.74 -14.49
N THR A 518 25.49 -13.89 -14.64
CA THR A 518 26.46 -13.10 -13.90
C THR A 518 26.23 -11.64 -14.26
N ALA A 519 25.61 -10.91 -13.35
CA ALA A 519 25.54 -9.46 -13.45
C ALA A 519 26.99 -8.95 -13.50
N LYS A 520 27.34 -8.31 -14.62
CA LYS A 520 28.58 -7.55 -14.73
C LYS A 520 28.58 -6.51 -13.61
N PRO A 521 29.65 -6.33 -12.85
CA PRO A 521 29.70 -5.34 -11.80
C PRO A 521 29.32 -3.98 -12.39
N ALA A 522 28.28 -3.35 -11.85
CA ALA A 522 27.89 -2.01 -12.23
C ALA A 522 28.98 -1.06 -11.79
N GLU A 523 29.57 -0.33 -12.73
CA GLU A 523 30.36 0.86 -12.43
C GLU A 523 29.48 1.85 -11.64
N PRO A 524 30.03 2.59 -10.67
CA PRO A 524 29.25 3.53 -9.88
C PRO A 524 28.81 4.67 -10.79
N LYS A 525 27.58 4.61 -11.27
CA LYS A 525 26.90 5.76 -11.87
C LYS A 525 26.40 6.65 -10.76
N ALA A 526 26.71 7.94 -10.88
CA ALA A 526 26.14 9.01 -10.09
C ALA A 526 24.62 8.82 -9.94
N GLU A 527 24.11 9.06 -8.73
CA GLU A 527 22.69 8.97 -8.37
C GLU A 527 21.83 9.90 -9.22
N THR A 528 21.34 9.37 -10.33
CA THR A 528 20.11 9.86 -10.96
C THR A 528 19.07 8.78 -10.74
N SER A 529 17.97 9.15 -10.08
CA SER A 529 16.81 8.29 -9.87
C SER A 529 16.44 7.57 -11.18
N PRO A 530 16.19 6.25 -11.17
CA PRO A 530 15.73 5.59 -12.38
C PRO A 530 14.32 6.06 -12.69
N GLN A 531 14.21 6.95 -13.67
CA GLN A 531 12.99 7.18 -14.42
C GLN A 531 12.71 5.91 -15.24
N HIS A 532 11.74 5.11 -14.84
CA HIS A 532 11.06 4.24 -15.77
C HIS A 532 9.76 4.92 -16.19
N ASP A 533 9.88 5.67 -17.28
CA ASP A 533 8.75 6.06 -18.10
C ASP A 533 8.01 4.80 -18.55
N MET A 534 6.80 4.63 -18.07
CA MET A 534 5.83 3.80 -18.75
C MET A 534 5.04 4.70 -19.69
N ALA A 535 5.47 4.79 -20.94
CA ALA A 535 4.58 5.11 -22.02
C ALA A 535 3.57 3.96 -22.15
N LEU A 536 2.27 4.31 -22.01
CA LEU A 536 1.02 3.62 -22.31
C LEU A 536 0.85 2.22 -21.75
#